data_964f15cb446b32cadf33f0e4821e449b
#
_entry.id   964f15cb446b32cadf33f0e4821e449b
#
_cell.length_a   1.000
_cell.length_b   1.000
_cell.length_c   1.000
_cell.angle_alpha   90.00
_cell.angle_beta   90.00
_cell.angle_gamma   90.00
#
_symmetry.space_group_name_H-M   'P 1'
#
loop_
_entity.id
_entity.type
_entity.pdbx_description
1 polymer ?
#
loop_
_entity_poly.entity_id
_entity_poly.type
_entity_poly.pdbx_seq_one_letter_code
_entity_poly.pdbx_strand_id
1 'polypeptide(L)'
;HRVDRRQRQMCIRDSNMIVPLLIMVFMMPVNLIYTGWNAVQTSSSFFNHAMEAIGKGSGSSAVLYAVITALLVAMAMYFIQGIMKPKEAVALTLKGISELMPLALLMLLAFAIGDACKELETGVYIANVTKGWLSPELLPAVVFIISSFIAFSTGTSWGTFAIMLAISIPMSNIHGADLTIIVAATLGGGVFGDHCSPISDTSIISSMASASDHIDHVKTQLPYALIG
;
A
#
# COMPACT_ATOMS: atom_id res chain seq x y z
N HIS A 1 11.53 -39.00 -7.06
CA HIS A 1 11.54 -37.58 -7.40
C HIS A 1 10.40 -36.73 -6.80
N ARG A 2 9.21 -37.30 -6.46
CA ARG A 2 8.11 -36.58 -5.77
C ARG A 2 8.32 -36.48 -4.26
N VAL A 3 8.97 -37.46 -3.64
CA VAL A 3 9.24 -37.45 -2.19
C VAL A 3 10.28 -36.39 -1.83
N ASP A 4 11.26 -36.16 -2.68
CA ASP A 4 12.36 -35.22 -2.46
C ASP A 4 11.87 -33.72 -2.48
N ARG A 5 10.85 -33.39 -3.29
CA ARG A 5 10.24 -32.05 -3.27
C ARG A 5 9.42 -31.77 -2.01
N ARG A 6 8.71 -32.77 -1.47
CA ARG A 6 7.94 -32.60 -0.22
C ARG A 6 8.85 -32.50 1.00
N GLN A 7 9.96 -33.28 1.04
CA GLN A 7 10.94 -33.16 2.11
C GLN A 7 11.67 -31.81 2.09
N ARG A 8 12.01 -31.27 0.92
CA ARG A 8 12.59 -29.91 0.82
C ARG A 8 11.64 -28.82 1.31
N GLN A 9 10.34 -28.94 1.07
CA GLN A 9 9.33 -28.00 1.58
C GLN A 9 9.13 -28.11 3.10
N MET A 10 9.35 -29.27 3.71
CA MET A 10 9.31 -29.45 5.17
C MET A 10 10.56 -28.95 5.89
N CYS A 11 11.67 -28.72 5.19
CA CYS A 11 12.93 -28.23 5.78
C CYS A 11 13.08 -26.71 5.77
N ILE A 12 12.12 -25.96 5.21
CA ILE A 12 12.09 -24.51 5.37
C ILE A 12 11.60 -24.24 6.80
N ARG A 13 12.53 -23.91 7.68
CA ARG A 13 12.20 -23.52 9.05
C ARG A 13 11.30 -22.27 8.99
N ASP A 14 10.26 -22.25 9.81
CA ASP A 14 9.38 -21.08 9.96
C ASP A 14 10.18 -19.78 10.18
N SER A 15 11.35 -19.90 10.81
CA SER A 15 12.31 -18.81 10.98
C SER A 15 12.75 -18.14 9.67
N ASN A 16 12.78 -18.86 8.54
CA ASN A 16 13.16 -18.29 7.25
C ASN A 16 12.13 -17.34 6.65
N MET A 17 10.90 -17.41 7.13
CA MET A 17 9.84 -16.46 6.80
C MET A 17 9.70 -15.39 7.89
N ILE A 18 9.66 -15.82 9.16
CA ILE A 18 9.38 -14.93 10.29
C ILE A 18 10.49 -13.90 10.50
N VAL A 19 11.77 -14.30 10.41
CA VAL A 19 12.90 -13.38 10.67
C VAL A 19 12.95 -12.22 9.67
N PRO A 20 12.93 -12.44 8.34
CA PRO A 20 12.88 -11.32 7.39
C PRO A 20 11.64 -10.42 7.55
N LEU A 21 10.48 -11.02 7.85
CA LEU A 21 9.25 -10.26 8.09
C LEU A 21 9.37 -9.37 9.32
N LEU A 22 9.86 -9.90 10.44
CA LEU A 22 10.10 -9.13 11.67
C LEU A 22 11.11 -8.01 11.42
N ILE A 23 12.20 -8.30 10.70
CA ILE A 23 13.19 -7.27 10.35
C ILE A 23 12.55 -6.16 9.53
N MET A 24 11.73 -6.48 8.53
CA MET A 24 11.01 -5.49 7.73
C MET A 24 10.13 -4.59 8.62
N VAL A 25 9.36 -5.18 9.55
CA VAL A 25 8.46 -4.46 10.46
C VAL A 25 9.24 -3.57 11.42
N PHE A 26 10.33 -4.09 12.05
CA PHE A 26 11.11 -3.31 13.00
C PHE A 26 12.02 -2.26 12.35
N MET A 27 12.52 -2.52 11.15
CA MET A 27 13.34 -1.55 10.42
C MET A 27 12.53 -0.36 9.91
N MET A 28 11.22 -0.48 9.75
CA MET A 28 10.39 0.63 9.28
C MET A 28 10.42 1.84 10.24
N PRO A 29 10.08 1.73 11.54
CA PRO A 29 10.20 2.85 12.47
C PRO A 29 11.66 3.33 12.65
N VAL A 30 12.64 2.44 12.61
CA VAL A 30 14.05 2.81 12.68
C VAL A 30 14.44 3.71 11.49
N ASN A 31 14.02 3.34 10.28
CA ASN A 31 14.31 4.13 9.08
C ASN A 31 13.50 5.44 9.04
N LEU A 32 12.29 5.48 9.59
CA LEU A 32 11.55 6.73 9.77
C LEU A 32 12.30 7.69 10.70
N ILE A 33 12.80 7.20 11.82
CA ILE A 33 13.64 7.99 12.74
C ILE A 33 14.90 8.47 12.02
N TYR A 34 15.59 7.57 11.29
CA TYR A 34 16.81 7.90 10.57
C TYR A 34 16.59 8.99 9.51
N THR A 35 15.53 8.87 8.70
CA THR A 35 15.23 9.84 7.64
C THR A 35 14.70 11.17 8.17
N GLY A 36 14.01 11.17 9.31
CA GLY A 36 13.46 12.36 9.93
C GLY A 36 14.38 13.04 10.95
N TRP A 37 15.49 12.40 11.35
CA TRP A 37 16.35 12.86 12.44
C TRP A 37 16.82 14.30 12.30
N ASN A 38 17.30 14.67 11.12
CA ASN A 38 17.82 16.00 10.84
C ASN A 38 16.74 17.07 10.61
N ALA A 39 15.48 16.64 10.46
CA ALA A 39 14.34 17.56 10.28
C ALA A 39 13.78 18.08 11.62
N VAL A 40 14.19 17.51 12.74
CA VAL A 40 13.79 17.92 14.09
C VAL A 40 14.78 18.97 14.61
N GLN A 41 14.27 20.19 14.86
CA GLN A 41 15.13 21.33 15.22
C GLN A 41 15.35 21.49 16.72
N THR A 42 14.44 21.05 17.60
CA THR A 42 14.56 21.30 19.02
C THR A 42 13.75 20.29 19.84
N SER A 43 14.42 19.37 20.51
CA SER A 43 13.76 18.49 21.46
C SER A 43 14.68 18.24 22.66
N SER A 44 14.13 18.42 23.86
CA SER A 44 14.86 18.34 25.13
C SER A 44 15.13 16.91 25.62
N SER A 45 14.53 15.89 24.95
CA SER A 45 14.68 14.48 25.31
C SER A 45 14.85 13.63 24.03
N PHE A 46 15.72 12.61 24.12
CA PHE A 46 15.94 11.64 23.02
C PHE A 46 14.63 10.99 22.56
N PHE A 47 13.75 10.62 23.49
CA PHE A 47 12.48 9.98 23.16
C PHE A 47 11.55 10.92 22.37
N ASN A 48 11.42 12.17 22.80
CA ASN A 48 10.60 13.16 22.10
C ASN A 48 11.18 13.49 20.72
N HIS A 49 12.50 13.55 20.60
CA HIS A 49 13.19 13.74 19.33
C HIS A 49 12.90 12.58 18.35
N ALA A 50 12.97 11.34 18.82
CA ALA A 50 12.66 10.16 18.01
C ALA A 50 11.20 10.12 17.56
N MET A 51 10.25 10.44 18.44
CA MET A 51 8.82 10.50 18.11
C MET A 51 8.52 11.59 17.07
N GLU A 52 9.11 12.76 17.21
CA GLU A 52 8.98 13.85 16.24
C GLU A 52 9.66 13.49 14.90
N ALA A 53 10.80 12.81 14.93
CA ALA A 53 11.49 12.33 13.76
C ALA A 53 10.66 11.30 12.96
N ILE A 54 9.89 10.42 13.63
CA ILE A 54 8.95 9.51 12.97
C ILE A 54 7.92 10.30 12.16
N GLY A 55 7.37 11.37 12.73
CA GLY A 55 6.36 12.21 12.04
C GLY A 55 6.92 12.99 10.85
N LYS A 56 8.22 13.32 10.88
CA LYS A 56 8.92 14.07 9.81
C LYS A 56 9.69 13.18 8.83
N GLY A 57 9.74 11.88 9.10
CA GLY A 57 10.46 10.90 8.29
C GLY A 57 9.82 10.67 6.92
N SER A 58 10.65 10.32 5.94
CA SER A 58 10.18 9.95 4.60
C SER A 58 9.68 8.50 4.61
N GLY A 59 8.35 8.32 4.54
CA GLY A 59 7.72 6.98 4.53
C GLY A 59 8.19 6.11 3.36
N SER A 60 8.29 6.66 2.16
CA SER A 60 8.74 5.92 0.97
C SER A 60 10.19 5.42 1.10
N SER A 61 11.09 6.28 1.56
CA SER A 61 12.49 5.89 1.80
C SER A 61 12.61 4.87 2.93
N ALA A 62 11.84 5.03 4.01
CA ALA A 62 11.84 4.10 5.14
C ALA A 62 11.40 2.69 4.74
N VAL A 63 10.32 2.58 3.95
CA VAL A 63 9.85 1.30 3.40
C VAL A 63 10.90 0.68 2.48
N LEU A 64 11.48 1.46 1.57
CA LEU A 64 12.50 0.97 0.65
C LEU A 64 13.69 0.37 1.41
N TYR A 65 14.24 1.08 2.39
CA TYR A 65 15.37 0.59 3.21
C TYR A 65 14.99 -0.64 4.04
N ALA A 66 13.77 -0.68 4.60
CA ALA A 66 13.28 -1.84 5.36
C ALA A 66 13.17 -3.09 4.47
N VAL A 67 12.62 -2.96 3.27
CA VAL A 67 12.50 -4.08 2.31
C VAL A 67 13.85 -4.55 1.83
N ILE A 68 14.77 -3.64 1.48
CA ILE A 68 16.14 -4.01 1.04
C ILE A 68 16.86 -4.74 2.18
N THR A 69 16.78 -4.24 3.41
CA THR A 69 17.43 -4.88 4.57
C THR A 69 16.85 -6.28 4.81
N ALA A 70 15.53 -6.43 4.80
CA ALA A 70 14.87 -7.72 4.96
C ALA A 70 15.26 -8.72 3.86
N LEU A 71 15.33 -8.26 2.60
CA LEU A 71 15.76 -9.07 1.47
C LEU A 71 17.21 -9.56 1.63
N LEU A 72 18.13 -8.66 2.01
CA LEU A 72 19.52 -9.02 2.22
C LEU A 72 19.70 -10.04 3.35
N VAL A 73 18.94 -9.87 4.44
CA VAL A 73 18.95 -10.84 5.55
C VAL A 73 18.37 -12.19 5.11
N ALA A 74 17.25 -12.19 4.39
CA ALA A 74 16.66 -13.42 3.84
C ALA A 74 17.66 -14.15 2.94
N MET A 75 18.30 -13.46 2.03
CA MET A 75 19.32 -14.02 1.14
C MET A 75 20.52 -14.60 1.93
N ALA A 76 21.02 -13.84 2.92
CA ALA A 76 22.10 -14.33 3.78
C ALA A 76 21.71 -15.60 4.55
N MET A 77 20.51 -15.65 5.11
CA MET A 77 20.00 -16.84 5.79
C MET A 77 19.93 -18.06 4.84
N TYR A 78 19.42 -17.87 3.62
CA TYR A 78 19.31 -18.96 2.64
C TYR A 78 20.67 -19.45 2.16
N PHE A 79 21.65 -18.57 2.01
CA PHE A 79 23.01 -18.95 1.63
C PHE A 79 23.74 -19.70 2.77
N ILE A 80 23.64 -19.20 4.01
CA ILE A 80 24.27 -19.85 5.18
C ILE A 80 23.67 -21.24 5.41
N GLN A 81 22.37 -21.41 5.20
CA GLN A 81 21.68 -22.69 5.34
C GLN A 81 21.87 -23.62 4.13
N GLY A 82 22.50 -23.15 3.06
CA GLY A 82 22.72 -23.95 1.84
C GLY A 82 21.44 -24.30 1.08
N ILE A 83 20.33 -23.59 1.34
CA ILE A 83 19.03 -23.83 0.70
C ILE A 83 19.03 -23.38 -0.76
N MET A 84 19.77 -22.31 -1.07
CA MET A 84 19.75 -21.65 -2.37
C MET A 84 21.17 -21.28 -2.82
N LYS A 85 21.42 -21.41 -4.12
CA LYS A 85 22.65 -20.93 -4.73
C LYS A 85 22.51 -19.47 -5.18
N PRO A 86 23.59 -18.68 -5.23
CA PRO A 86 23.52 -17.27 -5.66
C PRO A 86 22.84 -17.06 -7.02
N LYS A 87 23.09 -17.96 -7.97
CA LYS A 87 22.46 -17.92 -9.29
C LYS A 87 20.93 -18.11 -9.23
N GLU A 88 20.47 -18.99 -8.36
CA GLU A 88 19.04 -19.25 -8.14
C GLU A 88 18.38 -18.04 -7.45
N ALA A 89 19.05 -17.43 -6.48
CA ALA A 89 18.56 -16.25 -5.80
C ALA A 89 18.36 -15.05 -6.76
N VAL A 90 19.34 -14.80 -7.62
CA VAL A 90 19.24 -13.75 -8.65
C VAL A 90 18.10 -14.05 -9.62
N ALA A 91 17.97 -15.29 -10.09
CA ALA A 91 16.90 -15.68 -11.00
C ALA A 91 15.50 -15.51 -10.37
N LEU A 92 15.32 -15.87 -9.10
CA LEU A 92 14.07 -15.69 -8.38
C LEU A 92 13.76 -14.22 -8.10
N THR A 93 14.77 -13.42 -7.78
CA THR A 93 14.59 -11.97 -7.61
C THR A 93 14.14 -11.31 -8.91
N LEU A 94 14.79 -11.63 -10.03
CA LEU A 94 14.40 -11.11 -11.34
C LEU A 94 13.00 -11.56 -11.74
N LYS A 95 12.64 -12.81 -11.44
CA LYS A 95 11.29 -13.31 -11.66
C LYS A 95 10.25 -12.53 -10.85
N GLY A 96 10.50 -12.31 -9.55
CA GLY A 96 9.61 -11.52 -8.69
C GLY A 96 9.45 -10.07 -9.19
N ILE A 97 10.52 -9.42 -9.62
CA ILE A 97 10.46 -8.09 -10.23
C ILE A 97 9.61 -8.12 -11.51
N SER A 98 9.80 -9.13 -12.36
CA SER A 98 9.03 -9.26 -13.60
C SER A 98 7.52 -9.45 -13.35
N GLU A 99 7.15 -10.20 -12.32
CA GLU A 99 5.75 -10.41 -11.93
C GLU A 99 5.08 -9.14 -11.39
N LEU A 100 5.85 -8.23 -10.78
CA LEU A 100 5.36 -6.95 -10.25
C LEU A 100 5.40 -5.80 -11.28
N MET A 101 6.02 -6.00 -12.45
CA MET A 101 6.17 -4.96 -13.46
C MET A 101 4.83 -4.40 -13.98
N PRO A 102 3.79 -5.22 -14.26
CA PRO A 102 2.48 -4.70 -14.68
C PRO A 102 1.86 -3.77 -13.63
N LEU A 103 1.97 -4.12 -12.34
CA LEU A 103 1.49 -3.29 -11.25
C LEU A 103 2.26 -1.96 -11.17
N ALA A 104 3.58 -1.98 -11.31
CA ALA A 104 4.40 -0.77 -11.31
C ALA A 104 4.03 0.18 -12.48
N LEU A 105 3.77 -0.38 -13.67
CA LEU A 105 3.33 0.39 -14.82
C LEU A 105 1.94 1.01 -14.59
N LEU A 106 1.02 0.24 -14.03
CA LEU A 106 -0.33 0.70 -13.70
C LEU A 106 -0.27 1.87 -12.70
N MET A 107 0.56 1.77 -11.66
CA MET A 107 0.79 2.82 -10.68
C MET A 107 1.37 4.09 -11.33
N LEU A 108 2.36 3.94 -12.23
CA LEU A 108 2.94 5.07 -12.96
C LEU A 108 1.86 5.82 -13.75
N LEU A 109 1.00 5.10 -14.48
CA LEU A 109 -0.09 5.70 -15.24
C LEU A 109 -1.15 6.35 -14.34
N ALA A 110 -1.49 5.75 -13.21
CA ALA A 110 -2.41 6.33 -12.24
C ALA A 110 -1.90 7.65 -11.65
N PHE A 111 -0.62 7.72 -11.29
CA PHE A 111 0.01 8.96 -10.85
C PHE A 111 0.05 10.02 -11.95
N ALA A 112 0.33 9.64 -13.20
CA ALA A 112 0.29 10.56 -14.34
C ALA A 112 -1.11 11.15 -14.56
N ILE A 113 -2.17 10.33 -14.42
CA ILE A 113 -3.56 10.82 -14.45
C ILE A 113 -3.84 11.77 -13.28
N GLY A 114 -3.40 11.43 -12.06
CA GLY A 114 -3.54 12.29 -10.90
C GLY A 114 -2.88 13.65 -11.08
N ASP A 115 -1.68 13.68 -11.67
CA ASP A 115 -0.97 14.92 -11.95
C ASP A 115 -1.67 15.72 -13.07
N ALA A 116 -2.16 15.07 -14.12
CA ALA A 116 -2.98 15.73 -15.15
C ALA A 116 -4.27 16.34 -14.55
N CYS A 117 -4.93 15.65 -13.62
CA CYS A 117 -6.09 16.20 -12.90
C CYS A 117 -5.75 17.46 -12.07
N LYS A 118 -4.54 17.51 -11.48
CA LYS A 118 -4.06 18.72 -10.77
C LYS A 118 -3.79 19.87 -11.74
N GLU A 119 -3.06 19.60 -12.82
CA GLU A 119 -2.74 20.58 -13.87
C GLU A 119 -4.00 21.20 -14.50
N LEU A 120 -5.02 20.36 -14.74
CA LEU A 120 -6.32 20.79 -15.28
C LEU A 120 -7.26 21.40 -14.22
N GLU A 121 -6.83 21.51 -12.98
CA GLU A 121 -7.64 21.98 -11.86
C GLU A 121 -9.01 21.25 -11.74
N THR A 122 -9.05 19.97 -12.09
CA THR A 122 -10.28 19.16 -12.16
C THR A 122 -11.04 19.18 -10.82
N GLY A 123 -10.34 19.11 -9.69
CA GLY A 123 -10.94 19.17 -8.36
C GLY A 123 -11.59 20.53 -8.09
N VAL A 124 -10.98 21.63 -8.53
CA VAL A 124 -11.52 22.99 -8.41
C VAL A 124 -12.78 23.15 -9.26
N TYR A 125 -12.74 22.65 -10.50
CA TYR A 125 -13.89 22.68 -11.39
C TYR A 125 -15.08 21.91 -10.81
N ILE A 126 -14.88 20.66 -10.39
CA ILE A 126 -15.93 19.82 -9.79
C ILE A 126 -16.48 20.49 -8.52
N ALA A 127 -15.63 21.03 -7.66
CA ALA A 127 -16.06 21.71 -6.45
C ALA A 127 -16.95 22.93 -6.76
N ASN A 128 -16.61 23.73 -7.74
CA ASN A 128 -17.41 24.89 -8.12
C ASN A 128 -18.78 24.51 -8.71
N VAL A 129 -18.82 23.43 -9.51
CA VAL A 129 -20.08 22.90 -10.07
C VAL A 129 -20.99 22.32 -8.98
N THR A 130 -20.40 21.67 -7.97
CA THR A 130 -21.15 20.98 -6.90
C THR A 130 -21.49 21.88 -5.71
N LYS A 131 -20.88 23.05 -5.58
CA LYS A 131 -21.02 23.97 -4.44
C LYS A 131 -22.46 24.40 -4.15
N GLY A 132 -23.33 24.39 -5.17
CA GLY A 132 -24.73 24.86 -5.02
C GLY A 132 -25.67 23.80 -4.43
N TRP A 133 -25.32 22.51 -4.42
CA TRP A 133 -26.20 21.43 -4.01
C TRP A 133 -25.55 20.39 -3.11
N LEU A 134 -24.22 20.32 -3.03
CA LEU A 134 -23.50 19.39 -2.18
C LEU A 134 -23.06 20.10 -0.89
N SER A 135 -23.62 19.70 0.26
CA SER A 135 -23.22 20.26 1.54
C SER A 135 -21.86 19.73 2.01
N PRO A 136 -21.11 20.50 2.83
CA PRO A 136 -19.83 20.04 3.38
C PRO A 136 -19.92 18.74 4.17
N GLU A 137 -21.05 18.52 4.85
CA GLU A 137 -21.27 17.32 5.67
C GLU A 137 -21.51 16.06 4.82
N LEU A 138 -22.07 16.22 3.62
CA LEU A 138 -22.33 15.11 2.69
C LEU A 138 -21.14 14.77 1.81
N LEU A 139 -20.23 15.71 1.64
CA LEU A 139 -19.06 15.56 0.78
C LEU A 139 -18.20 14.31 1.11
N PRO A 140 -17.90 13.99 2.39
CA PRO A 140 -17.13 12.77 2.71
C PRO A 140 -17.83 11.49 2.24
N ALA A 141 -19.15 11.39 2.41
CA ALA A 141 -19.91 10.21 1.99
C ALA A 141 -19.86 10.03 0.45
N VAL A 142 -20.02 11.13 -0.29
CA VAL A 142 -19.92 11.11 -1.76
C VAL A 142 -18.52 10.71 -2.21
N VAL A 143 -17.49 11.28 -1.59
CA VAL A 143 -16.08 10.95 -1.89
C VAL A 143 -15.80 9.46 -1.58
N PHE A 144 -16.28 8.95 -0.44
CA PHE A 144 -16.15 7.53 -0.09
C PHE A 144 -16.78 6.62 -1.15
N ILE A 145 -18.04 6.90 -1.55
CA ILE A 145 -18.75 6.08 -2.53
C ILE A 145 -18.06 6.10 -3.89
N ILE A 146 -17.62 7.27 -4.35
CA ILE A 146 -16.92 7.40 -5.65
C ILE A 146 -15.57 6.67 -5.59
N SER A 147 -14.81 6.85 -4.53
CA SER A 147 -13.54 6.15 -4.34
C SER A 147 -13.74 4.62 -4.29
N SER A 148 -14.79 4.16 -3.62
CA SER A 148 -15.16 2.74 -3.57
C SER A 148 -15.50 2.18 -4.95
N PHE A 149 -16.26 2.91 -5.73
CA PHE A 149 -16.64 2.48 -7.07
C PHE A 149 -15.43 2.43 -8.03
N ILE A 150 -14.55 3.44 -7.96
CA ILE A 150 -13.33 3.47 -8.78
C ILE A 150 -12.41 2.30 -8.39
N ALA A 151 -12.16 2.11 -7.09
CA ALA A 151 -11.30 1.03 -6.62
C ALA A 151 -11.87 -0.36 -6.95
N PHE A 152 -13.18 -0.55 -6.81
CA PHE A 152 -13.86 -1.78 -7.21
C PHE A 152 -13.67 -2.06 -8.71
N SER A 153 -13.83 -1.03 -9.55
CA SER A 153 -13.76 -1.16 -11.01
C SER A 153 -12.35 -1.36 -11.53
N THR A 154 -11.35 -0.78 -10.86
CA THR A 154 -9.94 -0.86 -11.26
C THR A 154 -9.18 -2.01 -10.59
N GLY A 155 -9.70 -2.53 -9.47
CA GLY A 155 -9.05 -3.57 -8.66
C GLY A 155 -7.79 -3.08 -7.95
N THR A 156 -7.67 -1.78 -7.69
CA THR A 156 -6.52 -1.21 -6.96
C THR A 156 -6.89 0.00 -6.12
N SER A 157 -6.56 -0.05 -4.83
CA SER A 157 -6.71 1.09 -3.92
C SER A 157 -5.69 2.20 -4.21
N TRP A 158 -4.45 1.85 -4.54
CA TRP A 158 -3.38 2.81 -4.77
C TRP A 158 -3.61 3.74 -5.95
N GLY A 159 -4.06 3.17 -7.09
CA GLY A 159 -4.44 3.96 -8.27
C GLY A 159 -5.59 4.92 -7.97
N THR A 160 -6.56 4.45 -7.19
CA THR A 160 -7.69 5.27 -6.72
C THR A 160 -7.22 6.42 -5.84
N PHE A 161 -6.30 6.19 -4.91
CA PHE A 161 -5.73 7.27 -4.07
C PHE A 161 -5.04 8.34 -4.91
N ALA A 162 -4.23 7.95 -5.89
CA ALA A 162 -3.54 8.90 -6.76
C ALA A 162 -4.49 9.85 -7.49
N ILE A 163 -5.60 9.34 -7.99
CA ILE A 163 -6.60 10.12 -8.74
C ILE A 163 -7.50 10.90 -7.78
N MET A 164 -8.08 10.22 -6.80
CA MET A 164 -9.11 10.82 -5.95
C MET A 164 -8.58 11.87 -4.99
N LEU A 165 -7.36 11.73 -4.45
CA LEU A 165 -6.77 12.79 -3.62
C LEU A 165 -6.49 14.07 -4.42
N ALA A 166 -6.14 13.94 -5.69
CA ALA A 166 -5.96 15.10 -6.57
C ALA A 166 -7.27 15.91 -6.79
N ILE A 167 -8.41 15.25 -6.65
CA ILE A 167 -9.75 15.84 -6.80
C ILE A 167 -10.34 16.25 -5.45
N SER A 168 -10.31 15.37 -4.46
CA SER A 168 -11.02 15.55 -3.19
C SER A 168 -10.40 16.60 -2.27
N ILE A 169 -9.07 16.78 -2.32
CA ILE A 169 -8.38 17.80 -1.52
C ILE A 169 -8.81 19.23 -1.92
N PRO A 170 -8.76 19.65 -3.21
CA PRO A 170 -9.30 20.94 -3.61
C PRO A 170 -10.78 21.10 -3.29
N MET A 171 -11.59 20.03 -3.45
CA MET A 171 -13.01 20.05 -3.09
C MET A 171 -13.23 20.37 -1.62
N SER A 172 -12.45 19.77 -0.70
CA SER A 172 -12.58 20.03 0.74
C SER A 172 -12.37 21.51 1.06
N ASN A 173 -11.35 22.11 0.46
CA ASN A 173 -11.02 23.53 0.68
C ASN A 173 -12.13 24.47 0.18
N ILE A 174 -12.73 24.19 -0.98
CA ILE A 174 -13.77 25.05 -1.59
C ILE A 174 -15.11 24.90 -0.89
N HIS A 175 -15.47 23.70 -0.46
CA HIS A 175 -16.71 23.42 0.30
C HIS A 175 -16.59 23.77 1.78
N GLY A 176 -15.38 23.96 2.32
CA GLY A 176 -15.14 24.18 3.75
C GLY A 176 -15.32 22.92 4.59
N ALA A 177 -15.16 21.73 3.99
CA ALA A 177 -15.19 20.45 4.69
C ALA A 177 -13.85 20.16 5.38
N ASP A 178 -13.87 19.38 6.45
CA ASP A 178 -12.64 18.95 7.14
C ASP A 178 -11.77 18.07 6.23
N LEU A 179 -10.56 18.55 5.96
CA LEU A 179 -9.60 17.85 5.10
C LEU A 179 -9.27 16.45 5.60
N THR A 180 -9.16 16.28 6.92
CA THR A 180 -8.82 14.98 7.52
C THR A 180 -9.91 13.95 7.24
N ILE A 181 -11.18 14.36 7.36
CA ILE A 181 -12.32 13.49 7.08
C ILE A 181 -12.40 13.16 5.59
N ILE A 182 -12.13 14.11 4.71
CA ILE A 182 -12.12 13.86 3.26
C ILE A 182 -11.01 12.91 2.85
N VAL A 183 -9.81 13.08 3.40
CA VAL A 183 -8.70 12.16 3.16
C VAL A 183 -9.04 10.76 3.70
N ALA A 184 -9.58 10.67 4.91
CA ALA A 184 -10.02 9.39 5.50
C ALA A 184 -11.10 8.71 4.65
N ALA A 185 -12.09 9.48 4.14
CA ALA A 185 -13.14 8.96 3.26
C ALA A 185 -12.56 8.47 1.92
N THR A 186 -11.59 9.20 1.35
CA THR A 186 -10.92 8.78 0.11
C THR A 186 -10.17 7.47 0.30
N LEU A 187 -9.38 7.37 1.37
CA LEU A 187 -8.58 6.18 1.67
C LEU A 187 -9.48 5.00 2.05
N GLY A 188 -10.46 5.22 2.94
CA GLY A 188 -11.41 4.19 3.35
C GLY A 188 -12.23 3.66 2.18
N GLY A 189 -12.73 4.54 1.33
CA GLY A 189 -13.47 4.15 0.12
C GLY A 189 -12.61 3.36 -0.86
N GLY A 190 -11.37 3.78 -1.07
CA GLY A 190 -10.43 3.05 -1.94
C GLY A 190 -10.12 1.65 -1.43
N VAL A 191 -9.86 1.50 -0.12
CA VAL A 191 -9.64 0.18 0.51
C VAL A 191 -10.89 -0.69 0.45
N PHE A 192 -12.06 -0.12 0.77
CA PHE A 192 -13.33 -0.84 0.72
C PHE A 192 -13.63 -1.38 -0.69
N GLY A 193 -13.49 -0.53 -1.72
CA GLY A 193 -13.73 -0.92 -3.10
C GLY A 193 -12.75 -2.00 -3.58
N ASP A 194 -11.48 -1.87 -3.24
CA ASP A 194 -10.45 -2.87 -3.54
C ASP A 194 -10.79 -4.22 -2.91
N HIS A 195 -11.13 -4.26 -1.63
CA HIS A 195 -11.49 -5.49 -0.93
C HIS A 195 -12.79 -6.14 -1.44
N CYS A 196 -13.69 -5.38 -2.01
CA CYS A 196 -14.91 -5.91 -2.63
C CYS A 196 -14.68 -6.41 -4.07
N SER A 197 -13.59 -6.02 -4.72
CA SER A 197 -13.35 -6.27 -6.13
C SER A 197 -12.84 -7.69 -6.39
N PRO A 198 -13.47 -8.43 -7.34
CA PRO A 198 -12.96 -9.73 -7.75
C PRO A 198 -11.70 -9.66 -8.64
N ILE A 199 -11.34 -8.48 -9.10
CA ILE A 199 -10.11 -8.25 -9.90
C ILE A 199 -9.02 -7.56 -9.09
N SER A 200 -9.19 -7.46 -7.76
CA SER A 200 -8.23 -6.83 -6.86
C SER A 200 -6.90 -7.59 -6.84
N ASP A 201 -5.81 -6.85 -7.04
CA ASP A 201 -4.46 -7.38 -6.96
C ASP A 201 -4.15 -7.95 -5.58
N THR A 202 -4.61 -7.31 -4.50
CA THR A 202 -4.44 -7.77 -3.12
C THR A 202 -5.22 -9.06 -2.85
N SER A 203 -6.48 -9.17 -3.33
CA SER A 203 -7.31 -10.37 -3.18
C SER A 203 -6.77 -11.54 -4.00
N ILE A 204 -6.26 -11.29 -5.22
CA ILE A 204 -5.61 -12.30 -6.05
C ILE A 204 -4.37 -12.86 -5.34
N ILE A 205 -3.48 -11.99 -4.85
CA ILE A 205 -2.26 -12.42 -4.16
C ILE A 205 -2.59 -13.19 -2.87
N SER A 206 -3.56 -12.73 -2.07
CA SER A 206 -4.00 -13.42 -0.85
C SER A 206 -4.55 -14.80 -1.12
N SER A 207 -5.42 -14.96 -2.12
CA SER A 207 -5.99 -16.26 -2.50
C SER A 207 -4.92 -17.23 -3.01
N MET A 208 -3.97 -16.74 -3.81
CA MET A 208 -2.84 -17.55 -4.29
C MET A 208 -1.92 -17.98 -3.13
N ALA A 209 -1.61 -17.07 -2.20
CA ALA A 209 -0.75 -17.36 -1.05
C ALA A 209 -1.38 -18.38 -0.08
N SER A 210 -2.69 -18.35 0.09
CA SER A 210 -3.46 -19.29 0.93
C SER A 210 -3.85 -20.58 0.19
N ALA A 211 -3.51 -20.70 -1.10
CA ALA A 211 -3.93 -21.80 -1.97
C ALA A 211 -5.45 -22.05 -1.97
N SER A 212 -6.24 -20.98 -1.81
CA SER A 212 -7.69 -21.00 -1.87
C SER A 212 -8.18 -20.65 -3.29
N ASP A 213 -9.40 -21.09 -3.63
CA ASP A 213 -10.04 -20.64 -4.85
C ASP A 213 -10.32 -19.13 -4.77
N HIS A 214 -9.95 -18.39 -5.82
CA HIS A 214 -10.05 -16.93 -5.82
C HIS A 214 -11.48 -16.43 -5.69
N ILE A 215 -12.42 -17.04 -6.38
CA ILE A 215 -13.84 -16.64 -6.34
C ILE A 215 -14.46 -16.94 -4.99
N ASP A 216 -14.13 -18.08 -4.39
CA ASP A 216 -14.59 -18.41 -3.05
C ASP A 216 -13.98 -17.50 -1.99
N HIS A 217 -12.71 -17.09 -2.16
CA HIS A 217 -12.07 -16.08 -1.30
C HIS A 217 -12.84 -14.75 -1.36
N VAL A 218 -13.11 -14.23 -2.55
CA VAL A 218 -13.86 -12.97 -2.73
C VAL A 218 -15.27 -13.06 -2.13
N LYS A 219 -16.00 -14.16 -2.36
CA LYS A 219 -17.35 -14.37 -1.80
C LYS A 219 -17.35 -14.37 -0.27
N THR A 220 -16.33 -14.97 0.34
CA THR A 220 -16.23 -15.03 1.81
C THR A 220 -15.72 -13.73 2.41
N GLN A 221 -14.91 -12.96 1.68
CA GLN A 221 -14.40 -11.65 2.11
C GLN A 221 -15.47 -10.56 2.07
N LEU A 222 -16.38 -10.59 1.09
CA LEU A 222 -17.37 -9.55 0.86
C LEU A 222 -18.25 -9.21 2.09
N PRO A 223 -18.80 -10.20 2.84
CA PRO A 223 -19.57 -9.90 4.05
C PRO A 223 -18.76 -9.16 5.12
N TYR A 224 -17.46 -9.49 5.27
CA TYR A 224 -16.58 -8.80 6.23
C TYR A 224 -16.29 -7.38 5.79
N ALA A 225 -16.03 -7.15 4.51
CA ALA A 225 -15.81 -5.82 3.95
C ALA A 225 -17.04 -4.91 4.10
N LEU A 226 -18.26 -5.48 4.09
CA LEU A 226 -19.51 -4.72 4.26
C LEU A 226 -19.82 -4.35 5.72
N ILE A 227 -19.20 -5.03 6.69
CA ILE A 227 -19.43 -4.80 8.13
C ILE A 227 -18.36 -3.89 8.73
N GLY A 228 -17.13 -3.94 8.21
CA GLY A 228 -15.98 -3.14 8.68
C GLY A 228 -15.88 -1.81 8.02
#